data_186890bd3a065eb49b8d800fac45d55c
#
_entry.id   186890bd3a065eb49b8d800fac45d55c
#
_cell.length_a   1.000
_cell.length_b   1.000
_cell.length_c   1.000
_cell.angle_alpha   90.00
_cell.angle_beta   90.00
_cell.angle_gamma   90.00
#
_symmetry.space_group_name_H-M   'P 1'
#
loop_
_entity.id
_entity.type
_entity.pdbx_description
1 polymer ?
#
loop_
_entity_poly.entity_id
_entity_poly.type
_entity_poly.pdbx_seq_one_letter_code
_entity_poly.pdbx_strand_id
1 'polypeptide(L)'
;MSELEQKILKNPPXXXFLEEKFHSLGFEQLTDIQKRALPIICQKIDSLXIAPTGSGKTECIVIPIFSQIKETKKQGKIKXLYVTPLRSLNRDIFRRIXKYAEQEDLTIQVRHGDTPQSLRKKISDSPPDVLITTPETLVILLTQQKMLTALSELERVIIDEVHELLSSERGSQLSISLERLQLNSNQKIIRTGLSATVGNIEDAAHFLXGTKKPCKIIQDKSIRKYDVEVKFVKGSISEVA
;
A
#
# COMPACT_ATOMS: atom_id res chain seq x y z
N MET A 1 4.22 20.83 16.74
CA MET A 1 5.24 19.76 16.62
C MET A 1 6.42 20.09 17.51
N SER A 2 6.79 19.20 18.41
CA SER A 2 7.94 19.42 19.31
C SER A 2 9.26 19.38 18.53
N GLU A 3 10.31 20.00 19.09
CA GLU A 3 11.66 19.92 18.52
C GLU A 3 12.12 18.47 18.33
N LEU A 4 11.71 17.60 19.24
CA LEU A 4 12.02 16.18 19.20
C LEU A 4 11.34 15.51 17.99
N GLU A 5 10.07 15.83 17.74
CA GLU A 5 9.33 15.34 16.55
C GLU A 5 9.99 15.80 15.26
N GLN A 6 10.44 17.05 15.20
CA GLN A 6 11.16 17.58 14.03
C GLN A 6 12.50 16.87 13.82
N LYS A 7 13.20 16.56 14.91
CA LYS A 7 14.50 15.87 14.84
C LYS A 7 14.34 14.40 14.41
N ILE A 8 13.29 13.73 14.90
CA ILE A 8 12.95 12.35 14.51
C ILE A 8 12.53 12.28 13.03
N LEU A 9 11.78 13.30 12.58
CA LEU A 9 11.35 13.39 11.18
C LEU A 9 12.51 13.67 10.20
N LYS A 10 13.56 14.34 10.67
CA LYS A 10 14.71 14.67 9.82
C LYS A 10 15.68 13.50 9.60
N ASN A 11 15.84 12.63 10.60
CA ASN A 11 16.81 11.52 10.51
C ASN A 11 16.39 10.36 11.44
N PRO A 12 15.37 9.59 11.09
CA PRO A 12 15.03 8.41 11.89
C PRO A 12 16.14 7.37 11.75
N PRO A 13 16.50 6.66 12.83
CA PRO A 13 17.49 5.57 12.75
C PRO A 13 17.30 4.56 11.63
N UNK A 14 16.28 4.56 11.11
CA UNK A 14 15.94 3.70 10.03
C UNK A 14 16.25 4.25 8.66
N UNK A 15 16.46 5.34 8.67
CA UNK A 15 16.66 5.94 7.46
C UNK A 15 17.93 5.49 6.81
N UNK A 16 18.92 5.28 7.42
CA UNK A 16 20.14 4.81 6.95
C UNK A 16 20.12 3.43 6.46
N PHE A 17 19.57 2.61 7.28
CA PHE A 17 19.37 1.20 6.92
C PHE A 17 18.47 1.05 5.68
N LEU A 18 17.40 1.79 5.61
CA LEU A 18 16.48 1.71 4.48
C LEU A 18 17.10 2.27 3.18
N GLU A 19 17.91 3.31 3.27
CA GLU A 19 18.61 3.82 2.09
C GLU A 19 19.54 2.75 1.51
N GLU A 20 20.34 2.09 2.34
CA GLU A 20 21.19 0.97 1.93
C GLU A 20 20.35 -0.15 1.30
N LYS A 21 19.18 -0.41 1.88
CA LYS A 21 18.27 -1.41 1.34
C LYS A 21 17.73 -1.02 -0.04
N PHE A 22 17.33 0.23 -0.23
CA PHE A 22 16.92 0.72 -1.55
C PHE A 22 18.07 0.57 -2.55
N HIS A 23 19.30 0.90 -2.17
CA HIS A 23 20.47 0.70 -3.02
C HIS A 23 20.67 -0.78 -3.39
N SER A 24 20.56 -1.70 -2.42
CA SER A 24 20.68 -3.14 -2.68
C SER A 24 19.60 -3.67 -3.63
N LEU A 25 18.47 -2.97 -3.72
CA LEU A 25 17.37 -3.30 -4.62
C LEU A 25 17.53 -2.68 -6.02
N GLY A 26 18.61 -1.91 -6.23
CA GLY A 26 18.95 -1.29 -7.50
C GLY A 26 18.48 0.16 -7.68
N PHE A 27 18.03 0.80 -6.60
CA PHE A 27 17.67 2.21 -6.66
C PHE A 27 18.92 3.07 -6.41
N GLU A 28 19.34 3.82 -7.42
CA GLU A 28 20.55 4.67 -7.33
C GLU A 28 20.35 5.80 -6.31
N GLN A 29 19.18 6.40 -6.30
CA GLN A 29 18.82 7.48 -5.39
C GLN A 29 17.33 7.40 -5.03
N LEU A 30 17.02 7.83 -3.83
CA LEU A 30 15.62 7.97 -3.42
C LEU A 30 14.98 9.17 -4.11
N THR A 31 13.79 9.00 -4.62
CA THR A 31 12.97 10.09 -5.16
C THR A 31 12.49 11.01 -4.02
N ASP A 32 12.05 12.22 -4.35
CA ASP A 32 11.58 13.18 -3.34
C ASP A 32 10.41 12.63 -2.53
N ILE A 33 9.47 11.92 -3.18
CA ILE A 33 8.35 11.33 -2.46
C ILE A 33 8.83 10.21 -1.50
N GLN A 34 9.84 9.44 -1.90
CA GLN A 34 10.42 8.40 -1.05
C GLN A 34 11.10 9.01 0.19
N LYS A 35 11.93 10.04 0.01
CA LYS A 35 12.60 10.75 1.11
C LYS A 35 11.60 11.30 2.14
N ARG A 36 10.45 11.78 1.67
CA ARG A 36 9.40 12.35 2.52
C ARG A 36 8.53 11.29 3.19
N ALA A 37 8.29 10.16 2.51
CA ALA A 37 7.43 9.09 3.01
C ALA A 37 8.12 8.22 4.06
N LEU A 38 9.38 7.85 3.83
CA LEU A 38 10.09 6.88 4.68
C LEU A 38 10.04 7.22 6.19
N PRO A 39 10.33 8.46 6.63
CA PRO A 39 10.25 8.79 8.06
C PRO A 39 8.86 8.57 8.66
N ILE A 40 7.81 8.86 7.91
CA ILE A 40 6.41 8.76 8.35
C ILE A 40 5.99 7.29 8.46
N ILE A 41 6.33 6.49 7.45
CA ILE A 41 6.00 5.05 7.42
C ILE A 41 6.74 4.31 8.55
N CYS A 42 8.00 4.68 8.80
CA CYS A 42 8.80 4.06 9.86
C CYS A 42 8.21 4.33 11.26
N GLN A 43 7.56 5.46 11.46
CA GLN A 43 6.94 5.83 12.74
C GLN A 43 5.56 5.19 12.95
N LYS A 44 5.09 4.36 12.02
CA LYS A 44 3.78 3.68 12.08
C LYS A 44 2.63 4.68 12.21
N ILE A 45 2.65 5.71 11.35
CA ILE A 45 1.63 6.77 11.33
C ILE A 45 0.67 6.53 10.15
N ASP A 46 -0.63 6.64 10.42
CA ASP A 46 -1.67 6.58 9.39
C ASP A 46 -1.41 7.67 8.32
N SER A 47 -1.33 7.31 7.05
CA SER A 47 -0.82 8.21 6.01
C SER A 47 -1.44 7.97 4.63
N LEU A 48 -1.36 9.01 3.80
CA LEU A 48 -1.81 8.97 2.42
C LEU A 48 -0.72 9.57 1.51
N UNK A 49 -0.13 8.88 0.55
CA UNK A 49 0.77 9.13 -0.29
C UNK A 49 0.16 9.43 -1.46
N ILE A 50 0.31 10.66 -2.02
CA ILE A 50 -0.20 11.15 -3.30
C ILE A 50 0.97 11.49 -4.21
N ALA A 51 1.12 10.72 -5.26
CA ALA A 51 2.22 10.91 -6.22
C ALA A 51 1.86 10.26 -7.57
N PRO A 52 2.36 10.79 -8.68
CA PRO A 52 2.11 10.21 -10.00
C PRO A 52 2.53 8.74 -10.11
N THR A 53 1.95 8.03 -11.07
CA THR A 53 2.39 6.68 -11.41
C THR A 53 3.87 6.69 -11.81
N GLY A 54 4.64 5.70 -11.39
CA GLY A 54 6.07 5.61 -11.69
C GLY A 54 6.97 6.47 -10.80
N SER A 55 6.44 7.12 -9.76
CA SER A 55 7.24 7.94 -8.83
C SER A 55 7.96 7.11 -7.74
N GLY A 56 7.70 5.80 -7.67
CA GLY A 56 8.23 4.93 -6.62
C GLY A 56 7.42 4.95 -5.33
N LYS A 57 6.15 5.39 -5.39
CA LYS A 57 5.27 5.45 -4.20
C LYS A 57 5.01 4.08 -3.57
N THR A 58 4.89 3.02 -4.38
CA THR A 58 4.67 1.66 -3.88
C THR A 58 5.87 1.17 -3.08
N GLU A 59 7.06 1.37 -3.63
CA GLU A 59 8.33 0.94 -3.01
C GLU A 59 8.57 1.62 -1.66
N CYS A 60 8.34 2.93 -1.56
CA CYS A 60 8.59 3.65 -0.31
C CYS A 60 7.62 3.27 0.82
N ILE A 61 6.54 2.57 0.49
CA ILE A 61 5.58 2.07 1.47
C ILE A 61 5.86 0.59 1.77
N VAL A 62 5.98 -0.24 0.72
CA VAL A 62 6.07 -1.70 0.86
C VAL A 62 7.39 -2.11 1.52
N ILE A 63 8.52 -1.56 1.07
CA ILE A 63 9.85 -1.96 1.56
C ILE A 63 9.99 -1.74 3.08
N PRO A 64 9.72 -0.53 3.64
CA PRO A 64 9.84 -0.35 5.08
C PRO A 64 8.80 -1.13 5.89
N ILE A 65 7.57 -1.29 5.36
CA ILE A 65 6.55 -2.08 6.06
C ILE A 65 6.98 -3.55 6.15
N PHE A 66 7.51 -4.12 5.06
CA PHE A 66 7.97 -5.51 5.05
C PHE A 66 9.10 -5.72 6.05
N SER A 67 10.07 -4.79 6.13
CA SER A 67 11.14 -4.85 7.12
C SER A 67 10.58 -4.82 8.56
N GLN A 68 9.51 -4.07 8.80
CA GLN A 68 8.90 -3.98 10.13
C GLN A 68 8.11 -5.25 10.49
N ILE A 69 7.28 -5.78 9.58
CA ILE A 69 6.45 -6.95 9.88
C ILE A 69 7.27 -8.24 9.95
N LYS A 70 8.43 -8.31 9.32
CA LYS A 70 9.38 -9.41 9.47
C LYS A 70 9.67 -9.70 10.94
N GLU A 71 9.87 -8.64 11.73
CA GLU A 71 10.22 -8.75 13.14
C GLU A 71 9.06 -9.26 14.01
N THR A 72 7.83 -9.15 13.50
CA THR A 72 6.60 -9.50 14.24
C THR A 72 5.83 -10.66 13.60
N LYS A 73 6.37 -11.25 12.51
CA LYS A 73 5.68 -12.34 11.80
C LYS A 73 5.39 -13.51 12.72
N LYS A 74 4.27 -14.17 12.49
CA LYS A 74 3.81 -15.27 13.34
C LYS A 74 3.06 -16.27 12.48
N GLN A 75 3.41 -17.52 12.60
CA GLN A 75 2.79 -18.59 11.81
C GLN A 75 1.27 -18.58 11.94
N GLY A 76 0.59 -18.64 10.81
CA GLY A 76 -0.88 -18.65 10.75
C GLY A 76 -1.51 -17.28 10.93
N LYS A 77 -0.72 -16.19 10.95
CA LYS A 77 -1.23 -14.81 11.11
C LYS A 77 -0.82 -13.94 9.94
N ILE A 78 -1.77 -13.18 9.40
CA ILE A 78 -1.54 -12.19 8.35
C ILE A 78 -1.16 -10.87 9.03
N LYS A 79 -0.03 -10.33 8.67
CA LYS A 79 0.52 -9.06 9.22
C LYS A 79 0.32 -7.85 8.33
N UNK A 80 0.22 -7.94 6.91
CA UNK A 80 -0.02 -7.03 5.95
C UNK A 80 -1.12 -7.44 5.12
N LEU A 81 -1.98 -6.52 5.04
CA LEU A 81 -3.04 -6.65 4.04
C LEU A 81 -2.87 -5.56 2.97
N TYR A 82 -2.76 -5.95 1.70
CA TYR A 82 -2.63 -5.02 0.57
C TYR A 82 -3.93 -5.08 -0.23
N VAL A 83 -4.72 -4.01 -0.18
CA VAL A 83 -6.02 -3.93 -0.86
C VAL A 83 -5.86 -3.08 -2.11
N THR A 84 -6.19 -3.63 -3.28
CA THR A 84 -6.06 -2.94 -4.55
C THR A 84 -7.20 -3.35 -5.50
N PRO A 85 -7.67 -2.45 -6.38
CA PRO A 85 -8.61 -2.86 -7.43
C PRO A 85 -7.99 -3.95 -8.31
N LEU A 86 -8.80 -4.91 -8.75
CA LEU A 86 -8.29 -6.06 -9.52
C LEU A 86 -7.53 -5.65 -10.79
N ARG A 87 -8.01 -4.64 -11.51
CA ARG A 87 -7.36 -4.15 -12.73
C ARG A 87 -6.00 -3.48 -12.47
N SER A 88 -5.77 -3.00 -11.25
CA SER A 88 -4.49 -2.41 -10.85
C SER A 88 -3.47 -3.46 -10.42
N LEU A 89 -3.93 -4.70 -10.14
CA LEU A 89 -3.07 -5.81 -9.74
C LEU A 89 -2.52 -6.51 -10.99
N ASN A 90 -1.61 -5.85 -11.69
CA ASN A 90 -0.97 -6.46 -12.85
C ASN A 90 0.24 -7.34 -12.44
N ARG A 91 0.70 -8.16 -13.38
CA ARG A 91 1.80 -9.12 -13.16
C ARG A 91 3.09 -8.44 -12.71
N ASP A 92 3.36 -7.24 -13.20
CA ASP A 92 4.61 -6.53 -12.90
C ASP A 92 4.63 -6.00 -11.47
N ILE A 93 3.52 -5.43 -11.01
CA ILE A 93 3.37 -4.98 -9.62
C ILE A 93 3.52 -6.19 -8.68
N PHE A 94 2.80 -7.27 -8.97
CA PHE A 94 2.88 -8.49 -8.14
C PHE A 94 4.31 -9.04 -8.10
N ARG A 95 4.97 -9.13 -9.25
CA ARG A 95 6.36 -9.62 -9.34
C ARG A 95 7.31 -8.77 -8.50
N ARG A 96 7.16 -7.45 -8.53
CA ARG A 96 7.98 -6.55 -7.71
C ARG A 96 7.69 -6.76 -6.22
N ILE A 97 6.47 -6.79 -5.84
CA ILE A 97 6.09 -7.02 -4.44
C ILE A 97 6.53 -8.41 -3.94
N UNK A 98 6.37 -9.32 -4.66
CA UNK A 98 6.79 -10.56 -4.40
C UNK A 98 8.17 -10.64 -4.15
N LYS A 99 9.14 -9.93 -4.97
CA LYS A 99 10.59 -9.85 -4.78
C LYS A 99 10.97 -9.20 -3.44
N TYR A 100 10.30 -8.11 -3.06
CA TYR A 100 10.54 -7.44 -1.79
C TYR A 100 10.15 -8.32 -0.58
N ALA A 101 9.09 -9.11 -0.70
CA ALA A 101 8.67 -10.04 0.35
C ALA A 101 9.71 -11.16 0.55
N GLU A 102 10.21 -11.72 -0.55
CA GLU A 102 11.24 -12.77 -0.52
C GLU A 102 12.51 -12.30 0.18
N GLN A 103 12.94 -11.07 -0.05
CA GLN A 103 14.13 -10.52 0.59
C GLN A 103 13.97 -10.38 2.11
N GLU A 104 12.74 -10.29 2.59
CA GLU A 104 12.42 -10.20 4.02
C GLU A 104 11.99 -11.54 4.61
N ASP A 105 12.12 -12.63 3.84
CA ASP A 105 11.67 -13.96 4.25
C ASP A 105 10.18 -13.95 4.66
N LEU A 106 9.36 -13.20 3.90
CA LEU A 106 7.92 -13.11 4.11
C LEU A 106 7.17 -13.92 3.06
N THR A 107 6.17 -14.65 3.48
CA THR A 107 5.26 -15.36 2.58
C THR A 107 4.18 -14.39 2.08
N ILE A 108 3.87 -14.49 0.79
CA ILE A 108 2.87 -13.63 0.16
C ILE A 108 1.92 -14.44 -0.72
N GLN A 109 0.64 -14.13 -0.67
CA GLN A 109 -0.38 -14.76 -1.52
C GLN A 109 -1.36 -13.70 -2.01
N VAL A 110 -2.01 -14.01 -3.14
CA VAL A 110 -3.06 -13.16 -3.71
C VAL A 110 -4.39 -13.91 -3.65
N ARG A 111 -5.43 -13.22 -3.17
CA ARG A 111 -6.78 -13.76 -3.16
C ARG A 111 -7.78 -12.73 -3.68
N HIS A 112 -8.39 -13.04 -4.82
CA HIS A 112 -9.44 -12.24 -5.47
C HIS A 112 -10.57 -13.15 -5.95
N GLY A 113 -11.56 -12.58 -6.61
CA GLY A 113 -12.76 -13.32 -7.04
C GLY A 113 -12.47 -14.54 -7.92
N ASP A 114 -11.43 -14.48 -8.75
CA ASP A 114 -11.07 -15.56 -9.68
C ASP A 114 -10.05 -16.55 -9.11
N THR A 115 -9.62 -16.39 -7.85
CA THR A 115 -8.66 -17.31 -7.23
C THR A 115 -9.26 -18.72 -7.15
N PRO A 116 -8.57 -19.76 -7.67
CA PRO A 116 -9.08 -21.13 -7.62
C PRO A 116 -9.38 -21.62 -6.22
N GLN A 117 -10.38 -22.50 -6.08
CA GLN A 117 -10.83 -23.02 -4.78
C GLN A 117 -9.70 -23.71 -4.01
N SER A 118 -8.83 -24.47 -4.71
CA SER A 118 -7.69 -25.13 -4.08
C SER A 118 -6.73 -24.13 -3.42
N LEU A 119 -6.47 -23.00 -4.08
CA LEU A 119 -5.61 -21.95 -3.54
C LEU A 119 -6.31 -21.18 -2.41
N ARG A 120 -7.63 -20.93 -2.53
CA ARG A 120 -8.42 -20.33 -1.43
C ARG A 120 -8.32 -21.18 -0.17
N LYS A 121 -8.44 -22.51 -0.31
CA LYS A 121 -8.32 -23.45 0.81
C LYS A 121 -6.90 -23.40 1.39
N LYS A 122 -5.86 -23.44 0.56
CA LYS A 122 -4.46 -23.35 0.98
C LYS A 122 -4.23 -22.06 1.81
N ILE A 123 -4.72 -20.91 1.33
CA ILE A 123 -4.58 -19.63 2.03
C ILE A 123 -5.28 -19.66 3.40
N SER A 124 -6.45 -20.30 3.48
CA SER A 124 -7.20 -20.40 4.74
C SER A 124 -6.56 -21.38 5.73
N ASP A 125 -5.95 -22.46 5.24
CA ASP A 125 -5.32 -23.49 6.09
C ASP A 125 -3.89 -23.09 6.48
N SER A 126 -3.20 -22.32 5.64
CA SER A 126 -1.84 -21.82 5.90
C SER A 126 -1.76 -20.35 5.46
N PRO A 127 -2.28 -19.42 6.29
CA PRO A 127 -2.29 -18.00 5.94
C PRO A 127 -0.87 -17.43 5.76
N PRO A 128 -0.66 -16.58 4.72
CA PRO A 128 0.63 -15.94 4.49
C PRO A 128 0.87 -14.76 5.45
N ASP A 129 2.10 -14.27 5.51
CA ASP A 129 2.44 -13.05 6.25
C ASP A 129 1.79 -11.82 5.59
N VAL A 130 1.73 -11.81 4.26
CA VAL A 130 1.18 -10.72 3.44
C VAL A 130 0.08 -11.27 2.54
N LEU A 131 -1.11 -10.70 2.63
CA LEU A 131 -2.22 -11.06 1.74
C LEU A 131 -2.57 -9.87 0.86
N ILE A 132 -2.51 -10.08 -0.47
CA ILE A 132 -3.00 -9.11 -1.46
C ILE A 132 -4.44 -9.50 -1.81
N THR A 133 -5.37 -8.54 -1.79
CA THR A 133 -6.77 -8.81 -2.07
C THR A 133 -7.47 -7.60 -2.70
N THR A 134 -8.72 -7.79 -3.11
CA THR A 134 -9.56 -6.70 -3.63
C THR A 134 -10.59 -6.27 -2.58
N PRO A 135 -11.15 -5.05 -2.69
CA PRO A 135 -12.20 -4.62 -1.75
C PRO A 135 -13.37 -5.62 -1.63
N GLU A 136 -13.83 -6.15 -2.76
CA GLU A 136 -14.97 -7.09 -2.80
C GLU A 136 -14.62 -8.41 -2.10
N THR A 137 -13.42 -8.92 -2.34
CA THR A 137 -12.97 -10.16 -1.71
C THR A 137 -12.79 -9.99 -0.20
N LEU A 138 -12.33 -8.82 0.24
CA LEU A 138 -12.17 -8.54 1.67
C LEU A 138 -13.50 -8.67 2.42
N VAL A 139 -14.60 -8.20 1.83
CA VAL A 139 -15.94 -8.37 2.43
C VAL A 139 -16.22 -9.86 2.69
N ILE A 140 -15.90 -10.71 1.72
CA ILE A 140 -16.07 -12.17 1.83
C ILE A 140 -15.14 -12.77 2.89
N LEU A 141 -13.87 -12.35 2.92
CA LEU A 141 -12.89 -12.84 3.91
C LEU A 141 -13.37 -12.59 5.34
N LEU A 142 -14.00 -11.43 5.56
CA LEU A 142 -14.52 -11.04 6.88
C LEU A 142 -15.77 -11.79 7.31
N THR A 143 -16.29 -12.72 6.50
CA THR A 143 -17.38 -13.64 6.90
C THR A 143 -16.85 -15.03 7.26
N GLN A 144 -15.54 -15.28 7.08
CA GLN A 144 -14.95 -16.61 7.25
C GLN A 144 -14.16 -16.69 8.57
N GLN A 145 -14.59 -17.54 9.49
CA GLN A 145 -13.97 -17.64 10.84
C GLN A 145 -12.47 -17.89 10.79
N LYS A 146 -11.99 -18.77 9.89
CA LYS A 146 -10.55 -19.02 9.72
C LYS A 146 -9.78 -17.75 9.34
N MET A 147 -10.37 -16.94 8.44
CA MET A 147 -9.74 -15.70 7.99
C MET A 147 -9.78 -14.61 9.08
N LEU A 148 -10.85 -14.54 9.85
CA LEU A 148 -10.91 -13.63 11.02
C LEU A 148 -9.82 -13.98 12.02
N THR A 149 -9.61 -15.27 12.29
CA THR A 149 -8.53 -15.74 13.18
C THR A 149 -7.16 -15.39 12.60
N ALA A 150 -6.95 -15.57 11.29
CA ALA A 150 -5.68 -15.22 10.63
C ALA A 150 -5.41 -13.72 10.67
N LEU A 151 -6.46 -12.89 10.56
CA LEU A 151 -6.37 -11.42 10.53
C LEU A 151 -6.37 -10.78 11.94
N SER A 152 -6.47 -11.58 13.02
CA SER A 152 -6.58 -11.03 14.39
C SER A 152 -5.31 -10.32 14.87
N GLU A 153 -4.18 -10.52 14.21
CA GLU A 153 -2.93 -9.85 14.53
C GLU A 153 -2.44 -8.94 13.39
N LEU A 154 -3.37 -8.46 12.58
CA LEU A 154 -3.08 -7.57 11.47
C LEU A 154 -2.50 -6.23 11.99
N GLU A 155 -1.35 -5.83 11.47
CA GLU A 155 -0.65 -4.60 11.87
C GLU A 155 -0.77 -3.49 10.84
N ARG A 156 -0.79 -3.87 9.56
CA ARG A 156 -0.68 -2.92 8.45
C ARG A 156 -1.74 -3.19 7.39
N VAL A 157 -2.40 -2.14 6.94
CA VAL A 157 -3.25 -2.19 5.74
C VAL A 157 -2.76 -1.12 4.77
N ILE A 158 -2.44 -1.56 3.55
CA ILE A 158 -2.16 -0.67 2.43
C ILE A 158 -3.40 -0.66 1.53
N ILE A 159 -3.91 0.52 1.20
CA ILE A 159 -5.02 0.69 0.25
C ILE A 159 -4.45 1.38 -0.98
N ASP A 160 -4.37 0.66 -2.08
CA ASP A 160 -3.83 1.20 -3.32
C ASP A 160 -4.93 1.79 -4.20
N GLU A 161 -4.57 2.74 -5.03
CA GLU A 161 -5.44 3.46 -5.95
C GLU A 161 -6.68 4.05 -5.25
N VAL A 162 -6.46 4.72 -4.12
CA VAL A 162 -7.52 5.31 -3.29
C VAL A 162 -8.49 6.16 -4.15
N HIS A 163 -7.95 6.88 -5.15
CA HIS A 163 -8.77 7.73 -6.02
C HIS A 163 -9.83 6.97 -6.83
N GLU A 164 -9.61 5.67 -7.11
CA GLU A 164 -10.60 4.84 -7.79
C GLU A 164 -11.73 4.38 -6.86
N LEU A 165 -11.52 4.46 -5.56
CA LEU A 165 -12.45 3.98 -4.55
C LEU A 165 -13.34 5.09 -3.99
N LEU A 166 -12.85 6.34 -4.00
CA LEU A 166 -13.60 7.48 -3.50
C LEU A 166 -14.94 7.63 -4.24
N SER A 167 -15.99 7.93 -3.49
CA SER A 167 -17.35 8.15 -4.01
C SER A 167 -17.94 6.96 -4.75
N SER A 168 -17.40 5.75 -4.51
CA SER A 168 -17.91 4.52 -5.12
C SER A 168 -18.54 3.60 -4.08
N GLU A 169 -19.44 2.73 -4.53
CA GLU A 169 -20.02 1.69 -3.68
C GLU A 169 -18.92 0.78 -3.11
N ARG A 170 -17.92 0.47 -3.91
CA ARG A 170 -16.77 -0.35 -3.52
C ARG A 170 -15.98 0.31 -2.37
N GLY A 171 -15.81 1.62 -2.43
CA GLY A 171 -15.16 2.38 -1.37
C GLY A 171 -15.96 2.39 -0.09
N SER A 172 -17.29 2.55 -0.18
CA SER A 172 -18.17 2.49 1.00
C SER A 172 -18.06 1.13 1.70
N GLN A 173 -18.09 0.04 0.92
CA GLN A 173 -17.90 -1.32 1.44
C GLN A 173 -16.52 -1.50 2.07
N LEU A 174 -15.47 -0.94 1.45
CA LEU A 174 -14.11 -1.01 2.00
C LEU A 174 -14.00 -0.25 3.32
N SER A 175 -14.59 0.96 3.42
CA SER A 175 -14.57 1.73 4.67
C SER A 175 -15.16 0.93 5.83
N ILE A 176 -16.30 0.27 5.61
CA ILE A 176 -16.93 -0.60 6.62
C ILE A 176 -16.00 -1.78 6.95
N SER A 177 -15.39 -2.38 5.93
CA SER A 177 -14.47 -3.52 6.11
C SER A 177 -13.25 -3.13 6.93
N LEU A 178 -12.71 -1.91 6.75
CA LEU A 178 -11.56 -1.41 7.52
C LEU A 178 -11.91 -1.26 9.01
N GLU A 179 -13.12 -0.83 9.33
CA GLU A 179 -13.56 -0.75 10.74
C GLU A 179 -13.76 -2.14 11.33
N ARG A 180 -14.34 -3.08 10.56
CA ARG A 180 -14.48 -4.48 10.98
C ARG A 180 -13.12 -5.13 11.22
N LEU A 181 -12.11 -4.87 10.37
CA LEU A 181 -10.73 -5.33 10.57
C LEU A 181 -10.18 -4.79 11.89
N GLN A 182 -10.37 -3.49 12.17
CA GLN A 182 -9.89 -2.89 13.41
C GLN A 182 -10.55 -3.51 14.64
N LEU A 183 -11.84 -3.80 14.57
CA LEU A 183 -12.57 -4.46 15.65
C LEU A 183 -12.10 -5.90 15.86
N ASN A 184 -11.69 -6.58 14.78
CA ASN A 184 -11.22 -7.97 14.83
C ASN A 184 -9.75 -8.06 15.29
N SER A 185 -8.96 -7.00 15.14
CA SER A 185 -7.53 -7.04 15.44
C SER A 185 -7.27 -6.79 16.93
N ASN A 186 -6.32 -7.54 17.49
CA ASN A 186 -5.88 -7.39 18.87
C ASN A 186 -5.01 -6.13 19.09
N GLN A 187 -4.74 -5.37 18.03
CA GLN A 187 -3.85 -4.21 18.09
C GLN A 187 -4.32 -3.11 17.13
N LYS A 188 -3.77 -1.92 17.28
CA LYS A 188 -4.06 -0.83 16.35
C LYS A 188 -3.50 -1.16 14.97
N ILE A 189 -4.36 -1.12 13.95
CA ILE A 189 -3.98 -1.28 12.54
C ILE A 189 -3.57 0.09 12.00
N ILE A 190 -2.37 0.17 11.42
CA ILE A 190 -1.91 1.39 10.74
C ILE A 190 -2.32 1.29 9.27
N ARG A 191 -3.01 2.32 8.79
CA ARG A 191 -3.53 2.38 7.43
C ARG A 191 -2.69 3.33 6.57
N THR A 192 -2.29 2.87 5.40
CA THR A 192 -1.53 3.66 4.44
C THR A 192 -2.22 3.64 3.09
N GLY A 193 -2.65 4.80 2.61
CA GLY A 193 -3.25 4.93 1.29
C GLY A 193 -2.23 5.33 0.24
N LEU A 194 -2.40 4.81 -0.97
CA LEU A 194 -1.64 5.19 -2.17
C LEU A 194 -2.61 5.73 -3.20
N SER A 195 -2.28 6.87 -3.79
CA SER A 195 -3.13 7.49 -4.81
C SER A 195 -2.30 8.21 -5.86
N ALA A 196 -2.77 8.24 -7.09
CA ALA A 196 -2.12 9.04 -8.14
C ALA A 196 -2.44 10.53 -7.92
N THR A 197 -3.67 10.91 -8.13
CA THR A 197 -4.15 12.26 -7.89
C THR A 197 -5.53 12.17 -7.23
N VAL A 198 -5.87 13.15 -6.42
CA VAL A 198 -7.20 13.23 -5.81
C VAL A 198 -7.73 14.65 -5.93
N GLY A 199 -9.00 14.77 -6.23
CA GLY A 199 -9.67 16.09 -6.31
C GLY A 199 -9.80 16.72 -4.93
N ASN A 200 -10.13 15.92 -3.92
CA ASN A 200 -10.24 16.37 -2.54
C ASN A 200 -9.40 15.46 -1.63
N ILE A 201 -8.30 16.01 -1.13
CA ILE A 201 -7.35 15.30 -0.28
C ILE A 201 -7.96 14.97 1.09
N GLU A 202 -8.81 15.86 1.60
CA GLU A 202 -9.47 15.66 2.90
C GLU A 202 -10.44 14.48 2.85
N ASP A 203 -11.22 14.36 1.77
CA ASP A 203 -12.12 13.21 1.58
C ASP A 203 -11.33 11.90 1.50
N ALA A 204 -10.20 11.89 0.81
CA ALA A 204 -9.34 10.71 0.72
C ALA A 204 -8.76 10.32 2.10
N ALA A 205 -8.35 11.32 2.89
CA ALA A 205 -7.85 11.10 4.25
C ALA A 205 -8.96 10.59 5.18
N HIS A 206 -10.16 11.17 5.08
CA HIS A 206 -11.34 10.73 5.85
C HIS A 206 -11.76 9.30 5.47
N PHE A 207 -11.67 8.98 4.20
CA PHE A 207 -11.94 7.62 3.72
C PHE A 207 -11.00 6.59 4.39
N LEU A 208 -9.76 6.93 4.55
CA LEU A 208 -8.75 6.06 5.17
C LEU A 208 -8.84 5.97 6.68
N UNK A 209 -8.89 7.05 7.23
CA UNK A 209 -8.71 7.08 8.56
C UNK A 209 -9.90 7.31 9.30
N GLY A 210 -10.89 7.79 8.75
CA GLY A 210 -12.11 8.34 9.36
C GLY A 210 -11.99 9.81 9.74
N THR A 211 -13.13 10.43 10.05
CA THR A 211 -13.18 11.89 10.28
C THR A 211 -12.52 12.34 11.60
N LYS A 212 -12.34 11.46 12.55
CA LYS A 212 -11.84 11.79 13.90
C LYS A 212 -10.36 11.46 14.11
N LYS A 213 -9.72 10.83 13.14
CA LYS A 213 -8.31 10.38 13.26
C LYS A 213 -7.40 11.17 12.34
N PRO A 214 -6.23 11.62 12.81
CA PRO A 214 -5.31 12.33 11.94
C PRO A 214 -4.72 11.38 10.89
N CYS A 215 -4.64 11.87 9.66
CA CYS A 215 -3.99 11.19 8.54
C CYS A 215 -2.84 12.08 8.05
N LYS A 216 -1.64 11.56 7.97
CA LYS A 216 -0.48 12.34 7.49
C LYS A 216 -0.48 12.33 5.95
N ILE A 217 -0.62 13.50 5.36
CA ILE A 217 -0.60 13.65 3.90
C ILE A 217 0.86 13.81 3.42
N ILE A 218 1.25 12.96 2.48
CA ILE A 218 2.58 12.99 1.83
C ILE A 218 2.31 13.20 0.34
N GLN A 219 2.54 14.40 -0.14
CA GLN A 219 2.24 14.75 -1.51
C GLN A 219 3.50 15.08 -2.30
N ASP A 220 3.64 14.49 -3.47
CA ASP A 220 4.67 14.88 -4.42
C ASP A 220 4.30 16.25 -5.01
N LYS A 221 5.11 17.24 -4.72
CA LYS A 221 4.92 18.61 -5.23
C LYS A 221 5.81 18.90 -6.44
N SER A 222 6.50 17.88 -6.96
CA SER A 222 7.33 18.08 -8.14
C SER A 222 6.46 18.37 -9.35
N ILE A 223 6.76 19.47 -10.03
CA ILE A 223 6.11 19.81 -11.28
C ILE A 223 6.92 19.13 -12.37
N ARG A 224 6.36 18.07 -12.95
CA ARG A 224 6.97 17.46 -14.13
C ARG A 224 6.73 18.41 -15.31
N LYS A 225 7.79 19.01 -15.79
CA LYS A 225 7.73 19.79 -17.04
C LYS A 225 7.77 18.80 -18.20
N TYR A 226 6.73 18.79 -18.97
CA TYR A 226 6.69 18.05 -20.23
C TYR A 226 6.89 19.03 -21.35
N ASP A 227 7.88 18.78 -22.20
CA ASP A 227 8.03 19.47 -23.47
C ASP A 227 7.21 18.66 -24.47
N VAL A 228 6.01 19.14 -24.75
CA VAL A 228 5.06 18.43 -25.63
C VAL A 228 4.97 19.17 -26.96
N GLU A 229 5.45 18.53 -28.03
CA GLU A 229 5.30 19.03 -29.39
C GLU A 229 4.13 18.29 -30.06
N VAL A 230 3.10 19.02 -30.43
CA VAL A 230 1.96 18.45 -31.17
C VAL A 230 2.18 18.71 -32.64
N LYS A 231 2.38 17.66 -33.42
CA LYS A 231 2.57 17.74 -34.87
C LYS A 231 1.32 17.24 -35.58
N PHE A 232 0.83 18.03 -36.50
CA PHE A 232 -0.26 17.63 -37.39
C PHE A 232 0.33 16.82 -38.56
N VAL A 233 0.01 15.54 -38.62
CA VAL A 233 0.50 14.65 -39.68
C VAL A 233 -0.65 14.37 -40.65
N LYS A 234 -0.46 14.72 -41.91
CA LYS A 234 -1.38 14.34 -42.99
C LYS A 234 -0.99 12.93 -43.45
N GLY A 235 -1.77 11.92 -43.09
CA GLY A 235 -1.50 10.54 -43.44
C GLY A 235 -2.11 9.55 -42.46
N SER A 236 -1.94 8.25 -42.73
CA SER A 236 -2.42 7.24 -41.79
C SER A 236 -1.47 7.07 -40.61
N ILE A 237 -1.99 6.65 -39.46
CA ILE A 237 -1.22 6.45 -38.21
C ILE A 237 -0.07 5.45 -38.43
N SER A 238 -0.18 4.56 -39.41
CA SER A 238 0.87 3.57 -39.75
C SER A 238 2.16 4.19 -40.30
N GLU A 239 2.15 5.49 -40.67
CA GLU A 239 3.32 6.18 -41.24
C GLU A 239 4.14 6.94 -40.17
N VAL A 240 3.78 6.83 -38.89
CA VAL A 240 4.37 7.61 -37.79
C VAL A 240 5.10 6.67 -36.80
N ALA A 241 5.71 5.58 -37.26
CA ALA A 241 6.50 4.68 -36.43
C ALA A 241 8.01 4.97 -36.54
#